data_8c08a2f3ac793125647527c5e54976b9
#
_entry.id   8c08a2f3ac793125647527c5e54976b9
#
_cell.length_a   1.000
_cell.length_b   1.000
_cell.length_c   1.000
_cell.angle_alpha   90.00
_cell.angle_beta   90.00
_cell.angle_gamma   90.00
#
_symmetry.space_group_name_H-M   'P 1'
#
loop_
_entity.id
_entity.type
_entity.pdbx_description
1 polymer ?
#
loop_
_entity_poly.entity_id
_entity_poly.type
_entity_poly.pdbx_seq_one_letter_code
_entity_poly.pdbx_strand_id
1 'polypeptide(L)'
;MITNNMIAINEKLNSELNNKLLVLYVFHEYNNRVEQFFQKAIFNDKNVDFIVIINNLKLKLQYNAFPSNVKFFIRDNIGFDFGGWSDALLTNNLYKNYKYFIFVNSSVLGPFINSDYKGNWTDIFINGLQENNIKLFGSTINTLRNPRDASHVQSHIYSMDIITLEYLIECGIFSMTKYCASYIDTLWMREVQMSRRIIANNWNIGSLMTHYKNVDFTFSNKKISDYNIIFLEDIYGCDRNSMTHY
;
A
#
# COMPACT_ATOMS: atom_id res chain seq x y z
N MET A 1 13.78 29.57 -25.49
CA MET A 1 14.81 29.34 -24.43
C MET A 1 14.23 29.09 -23.05
N ILE A 2 13.07 29.59 -22.66
CA ILE A 2 12.48 29.41 -21.32
C ILE A 2 11.93 27.98 -21.12
N THR A 3 11.37 27.36 -22.16
CA THR A 3 10.78 26.02 -22.11
C THR A 3 11.81 24.90 -21.89
N ASN A 4 12.99 24.99 -22.50
CA ASN A 4 14.02 23.95 -22.35
C ASN A 4 14.70 23.97 -20.96
N ASN A 5 14.82 25.16 -20.36
CA ASN A 5 15.32 25.27 -18.98
C ASN A 5 14.34 24.74 -17.94
N MET A 6 13.04 24.91 -18.13
CA MET A 6 12.02 24.36 -17.22
C MET A 6 11.94 22.82 -17.30
N ILE A 7 12.09 22.25 -18.51
CA ILE A 7 12.14 20.80 -18.70
C ILE A 7 13.39 20.23 -18.04
N ALA A 8 14.57 20.84 -18.24
CA ALA A 8 15.81 20.40 -17.62
C ALA A 8 15.82 20.57 -16.09
N ILE A 9 15.16 21.61 -15.55
CA ILE A 9 14.99 21.79 -14.10
C ILE A 9 14.02 20.75 -13.55
N ASN A 10 12.93 20.45 -14.23
CA ASN A 10 12.00 19.39 -13.83
C ASN A 10 12.61 18.00 -13.92
N GLU A 11 13.41 17.71 -14.94
CA GLU A 11 14.16 16.47 -15.05
C GLU A 11 15.23 16.34 -13.96
N LYS A 12 15.89 17.43 -13.59
CA LYS A 12 16.86 17.47 -12.50
C LYS A 12 16.21 17.38 -11.13
N LEU A 13 15.07 18.06 -10.90
CA LEU A 13 14.26 17.87 -9.69
C LEU A 13 13.70 16.44 -9.60
N ASN A 14 13.24 15.86 -10.71
CA ASN A 14 12.81 14.46 -10.74
C ASN A 14 13.96 13.46 -10.57
N SER A 15 15.18 13.81 -10.95
CA SER A 15 16.40 13.01 -10.68
C SER A 15 16.91 13.18 -9.25
N GLU A 16 16.61 14.30 -8.59
CA GLU A 16 16.96 14.58 -7.18
C GLU A 16 15.86 14.14 -6.19
N LEU A 17 14.64 13.90 -6.62
CA LEU A 17 13.64 13.08 -5.91
C LEU A 17 14.01 11.58 -5.96
N ASN A 18 15.30 11.34 -5.90
CA ASN A 18 16.04 10.08 -5.87
C ASN A 18 15.24 8.99 -5.19
N ASN A 19 14.64 8.07 -5.94
CA ASN A 19 14.25 6.71 -5.53
C ASN A 19 13.84 6.53 -4.05
N LYS A 20 13.49 7.65 -3.37
CA LYS A 20 13.22 7.66 -1.95
C LYS A 20 11.90 6.98 -1.67
N LEU A 21 11.94 6.04 -0.77
CA LEU A 21 10.80 5.23 -0.34
C LEU A 21 10.27 5.75 1.00
N LEU A 22 8.95 5.87 1.11
CA LEU A 22 8.26 6.06 2.37
C LEU A 22 7.48 4.80 2.76
N VAL A 23 7.78 4.26 3.93
CA VAL A 23 7.01 3.18 4.56
C VAL A 23 6.09 3.79 5.61
N LEU A 24 4.78 3.57 5.49
CA LEU A 24 3.76 4.05 6.41
C LEU A 24 3.17 2.85 7.16
N TYR A 25 3.54 2.70 8.41
CA TYR A 25 3.04 1.66 9.29
C TYR A 25 1.99 2.22 10.23
N VAL A 26 0.77 1.66 10.21
CA VAL A 26 -0.34 2.11 11.06
C VAL A 26 -0.80 1.06 12.04
N PHE A 27 -1.08 1.46 13.29
CA PHE A 27 -1.68 0.63 14.32
C PHE A 27 -2.47 1.47 15.35
N HIS A 28 -3.36 0.82 16.11
CA HIS A 28 -4.14 1.47 17.18
C HIS A 28 -3.94 0.80 18.55
N GLU A 29 -3.54 -0.46 18.56
CA GLU A 29 -3.21 -1.22 19.79
C GLU A 29 -1.80 -1.77 19.70
N TYR A 30 -1.02 -1.60 20.77
CA TYR A 30 0.31 -2.20 20.86
C TYR A 30 0.19 -3.66 21.26
N ASN A 31 0.71 -4.54 20.43
CA ASN A 31 0.69 -5.98 20.61
C ASN A 31 1.96 -6.62 20.03
N ASN A 32 2.10 -7.94 20.15
CA ASN A 32 3.28 -8.67 19.68
C ASN A 32 3.57 -8.48 18.17
N ARG A 33 2.56 -8.23 17.33
CA ARG A 33 2.77 -7.97 15.89
C ARG A 33 3.43 -6.62 15.66
N VAL A 34 2.99 -5.60 16.41
CA VAL A 34 3.59 -4.26 16.37
C VAL A 34 5.04 -4.32 16.84
N GLU A 35 5.28 -5.01 17.97
CA GLU A 35 6.62 -5.20 18.50
C GLU A 35 7.53 -5.92 17.49
N GLN A 36 7.05 -6.99 16.88
CA GLN A 36 7.80 -7.72 15.87
C GLN A 36 8.10 -6.87 14.62
N PHE A 37 7.15 -6.03 14.17
CA PHE A 37 7.39 -5.09 13.08
C PHE A 37 8.52 -4.12 13.45
N PHE A 38 8.50 -3.56 14.65
CA PHE A 38 9.54 -2.64 15.10
C PHE A 38 10.91 -3.31 15.16
N GLN A 39 10.99 -4.55 15.61
CA GLN A 39 12.25 -5.28 15.75
C GLN A 39 12.83 -5.79 14.43
N LYS A 40 11.98 -6.18 13.47
CA LYS A 40 12.40 -6.91 12.27
C LYS A 40 12.23 -6.15 10.96
N ALA A 41 11.26 -5.23 10.89
CA ALA A 41 10.93 -4.53 9.65
C ALA A 41 11.56 -3.14 9.54
N ILE A 42 11.81 -2.49 10.66
CA ILE A 42 12.45 -1.17 10.69
C ILE A 42 13.97 -1.34 10.61
N PHE A 43 14.58 -0.63 9.69
CA PHE A 43 16.03 -0.63 9.49
C PHE A 43 16.52 0.79 9.14
N ASN A 44 17.82 1.03 9.28
CA ASN A 44 18.42 2.31 8.94
C ASN A 44 18.89 2.29 7.48
N ASP A 45 18.32 3.15 6.65
CA ASP A 45 18.73 3.36 5.26
C ASP A 45 18.48 4.83 4.87
N LYS A 46 19.39 5.44 4.14
CA LYS A 46 19.29 6.85 3.71
C LYS A 46 18.18 7.11 2.68
N ASN A 47 17.78 6.07 1.95
CA ASN A 47 16.75 6.15 0.89
C ASN A 47 15.37 5.67 1.36
N VAL A 48 15.25 5.23 2.60
CA VAL A 48 13.98 4.72 3.17
C VAL A 48 13.65 5.48 4.43
N ASP A 49 12.52 6.16 4.46
CA ASP A 49 11.95 6.74 5.67
C ASP A 49 10.76 5.91 6.15
N PHE A 50 10.59 5.86 7.45
CA PHE A 50 9.45 5.22 8.10
C PHE A 50 8.61 6.26 8.81
N ILE A 51 7.28 6.19 8.62
CA ILE A 51 6.33 6.88 9.48
C ILE A 51 5.51 5.83 10.21
N VAL A 52 5.65 5.83 11.52
CA VAL A 52 4.86 5.02 12.43
C VAL A 52 3.64 5.83 12.85
N ILE A 53 2.47 5.43 12.37
CA ILE A 53 1.20 6.10 12.61
C ILE A 53 0.51 5.39 13.78
N ILE A 54 0.27 6.13 14.85
CA ILE A 54 -0.36 5.64 16.07
C ILE A 54 -1.77 6.22 16.13
N ASN A 55 -2.77 5.42 15.79
CA ASN A 55 -4.18 5.77 15.87
C ASN A 55 -4.70 5.67 17.31
N ASN A 56 -3.95 6.18 18.30
CA ASN A 56 -4.31 6.15 19.71
C ASN A 56 -3.55 7.23 20.51
N LEU A 57 -4.22 8.31 20.87
CA LEU A 57 -3.63 9.43 21.64
C LEU A 57 -3.18 9.04 23.06
N LYS A 58 -3.66 7.93 23.59
CA LYS A 58 -3.33 7.49 24.97
C LYS A 58 -2.09 6.60 25.02
N LEU A 59 -1.64 6.09 23.87
CA LEU A 59 -0.48 5.21 23.81
C LEU A 59 0.82 6.00 23.95
N LYS A 60 1.67 5.55 24.87
CA LYS A 60 3.01 6.13 25.07
C LYS A 60 4.06 5.12 24.66
N LEU A 61 4.93 5.48 23.73
CA LEU A 61 6.10 4.70 23.30
C LEU A 61 7.39 5.39 23.74
N GLN A 62 8.45 4.59 23.86
CA GLN A 62 9.81 5.10 24.04
C GLN A 62 10.43 5.36 22.65
N TYR A 63 10.45 6.61 22.21
CA TYR A 63 10.86 6.99 20.86
C TYR A 63 12.38 6.96 20.61
N ASN A 64 13.19 6.97 21.67
CA ASN A 64 14.67 7.06 21.56
C ASN A 64 15.34 5.77 21.07
N ALA A 65 14.59 4.69 20.92
CA ALA A 65 15.11 3.39 20.49
C ALA A 65 15.09 3.17 18.97
N PHE A 66 14.61 4.15 18.20
CA PHE A 66 14.44 4.00 16.76
C PHE A 66 15.54 4.72 15.95
N PRO A 67 15.85 4.22 14.74
CA PRO A 67 16.76 4.90 13.83
C PRO A 67 16.26 6.31 13.45
N SER A 68 17.18 7.19 13.01
CA SER A 68 16.90 8.58 12.69
C SER A 68 15.94 8.79 11.50
N ASN A 69 15.78 7.77 10.64
CA ASN A 69 14.85 7.74 9.51
C ASN A 69 13.43 7.30 9.90
N VAL A 70 13.14 7.16 11.20
CA VAL A 70 11.80 6.85 11.73
C VAL A 70 11.17 8.09 12.33
N LYS A 71 9.95 8.41 11.92
CA LYS A 71 9.13 9.49 12.47
C LYS A 71 7.81 8.92 12.99
N PHE A 72 7.23 9.58 13.97
CA PHE A 72 5.96 9.18 14.58
C PHE A 72 4.88 10.20 14.27
N PHE A 73 3.69 9.70 13.92
CA PHE A 73 2.49 10.48 13.67
C PHE A 73 1.36 9.96 14.57
N ILE A 74 0.96 10.76 15.57
CA ILE A 74 0.01 10.33 16.60
C ILE A 74 -1.32 11.04 16.37
N ARG A 75 -2.42 10.27 16.34
CA ARG A 75 -3.77 10.80 16.07
C ARG A 75 -4.86 9.92 16.70
N ASP A 76 -6.11 10.38 16.65
CA ASP A 76 -7.27 9.55 16.96
C ASP A 76 -7.56 8.53 15.85
N ASN A 77 -8.19 7.40 16.23
CA ASN A 77 -8.56 6.36 15.26
C ASN A 77 -9.81 6.74 14.45
N ILE A 78 -9.72 7.80 13.65
CA ILE A 78 -10.80 8.26 12.76
C ILE A 78 -10.49 7.80 11.34
N GLY A 79 -11.43 7.08 10.70
CA GLY A 79 -11.24 6.57 9.33
C GLY A 79 -10.26 5.41 9.23
N PHE A 80 -9.96 4.74 10.35
CA PHE A 80 -9.14 3.54 10.43
C PHE A 80 -7.74 3.73 9.81
N ASP A 81 -7.21 2.68 9.17
CA ASP A 81 -5.88 2.69 8.56
C ASP A 81 -5.77 3.74 7.45
N PHE A 82 -6.76 3.81 6.56
CA PHE A 82 -6.79 4.80 5.48
C PHE A 82 -6.86 6.24 5.99
N GLY A 83 -7.55 6.48 7.11
CA GLY A 83 -7.52 7.78 7.79
C GLY A 83 -6.12 8.13 8.28
N GLY A 84 -5.44 7.18 8.92
CA GLY A 84 -4.07 7.34 9.39
C GLY A 84 -3.09 7.62 8.25
N TRP A 85 -3.12 6.81 7.21
CA TRP A 85 -2.28 7.01 6.02
C TRP A 85 -2.56 8.35 5.32
N SER A 86 -3.84 8.71 5.17
CA SER A 86 -4.23 9.98 4.55
C SER A 86 -3.68 11.19 5.29
N ASP A 87 -3.85 11.22 6.61
CA ASP A 87 -3.39 12.34 7.43
C ASP A 87 -1.86 12.47 7.39
N ALA A 88 -1.14 11.36 7.51
CA ALA A 88 0.31 11.37 7.45
C ALA A 88 0.85 11.84 6.09
N LEU A 89 0.24 11.36 4.99
CA LEU A 89 0.68 11.69 3.62
C LEU A 89 0.37 13.14 3.24
N LEU A 90 -0.86 13.58 3.54
CA LEU A 90 -1.38 14.84 3.01
C LEU A 90 -1.01 16.04 3.88
N THR A 91 -0.64 15.82 5.15
CA THR A 91 -0.14 16.88 6.01
C THR A 91 1.14 17.48 5.40
N ASN A 92 1.10 18.78 5.13
CA ASN A 92 2.17 19.53 4.48
C ASN A 92 2.62 18.94 3.13
N ASN A 93 1.76 18.19 2.45
CA ASN A 93 2.06 17.49 1.19
C ASN A 93 3.31 16.59 1.30
N LEU A 94 3.48 15.90 2.40
CA LEU A 94 4.65 15.08 2.69
C LEU A 94 4.98 14.10 1.57
N TYR A 95 3.96 13.50 0.93
CA TYR A 95 4.11 12.52 -0.14
C TYR A 95 4.97 13.04 -1.31
N LYS A 96 4.99 14.35 -1.58
CA LYS A 96 5.76 14.94 -2.70
C LYS A 96 7.29 14.79 -2.56
N ASN A 97 7.77 14.36 -1.40
CA ASN A 97 9.20 14.13 -1.15
C ASN A 97 9.64 12.69 -1.48
N TYR A 98 8.75 11.83 -1.97
CA TYR A 98 9.01 10.40 -2.17
C TYR A 98 8.53 9.94 -3.55
N LYS A 99 9.22 8.95 -4.09
CA LYS A 99 8.89 8.33 -5.37
C LYS A 99 8.04 7.07 -5.19
N TYR A 100 8.28 6.32 -4.10
CA TYR A 100 7.61 5.07 -3.80
C TYR A 100 7.04 5.06 -2.40
N PHE A 101 5.98 4.28 -2.23
CA PHE A 101 5.26 4.15 -0.96
C PHE A 101 4.97 2.69 -0.68
N ILE A 102 5.15 2.29 0.57
CA ILE A 102 4.66 1.02 1.11
C ILE A 102 3.77 1.32 2.30
N PHE A 103 2.56 0.81 2.26
CA PHE A 103 1.55 0.93 3.30
C PHE A 103 1.46 -0.39 4.04
N VAL A 104 1.48 -0.35 5.35
CA VAL A 104 1.44 -1.54 6.21
C VAL A 104 0.52 -1.28 7.38
N ASN A 105 -0.34 -2.22 7.72
CA ASN A 105 -1.12 -2.17 8.95
C ASN A 105 -0.68 -3.24 9.96
N SER A 106 -1.16 -3.14 11.18
CA SER A 106 -0.76 -4.03 12.28
C SER A 106 -1.33 -5.45 12.21
N SER A 107 -2.07 -5.81 11.17
CA SER A 107 -2.48 -7.21 10.95
C SER A 107 -1.35 -8.06 10.34
N VAL A 108 -0.34 -7.41 9.75
CA VAL A 108 0.83 -8.09 9.16
C VAL A 108 1.73 -8.67 10.24
N LEU A 109 2.17 -9.89 10.01
CA LEU A 109 3.24 -10.55 10.74
C LEU A 109 4.43 -10.76 9.80
N GLY A 110 5.63 -10.31 10.18
CA GLY A 110 6.82 -10.40 9.32
C GLY A 110 7.79 -9.22 9.55
N PRO A 111 8.74 -9.00 8.63
CA PRO A 111 8.97 -9.75 7.39
C PRO A 111 9.55 -11.15 7.60
N PHE A 112 9.11 -12.10 6.76
CA PHE A 112 9.71 -13.43 6.67
C PHE A 112 10.50 -13.52 5.36
N ILE A 113 11.79 -13.28 5.44
CA ILE A 113 12.68 -13.27 4.28
C ILE A 113 13.61 -14.48 4.36
N ASN A 114 13.83 -15.15 3.22
CA ASN A 114 14.82 -16.22 3.16
C ASN A 114 16.21 -15.65 3.52
N SER A 115 16.98 -16.41 4.30
CA SER A 115 18.35 -16.05 4.71
C SER A 115 19.30 -15.74 3.55
N ASP A 116 19.04 -16.31 2.36
CA ASP A 116 19.85 -16.11 1.16
C ASP A 116 19.53 -14.81 0.43
N TYR A 117 18.42 -14.14 0.75
CA TYR A 117 18.04 -12.86 0.16
C TYR A 117 18.94 -11.75 0.70
N LYS A 118 19.59 -11.00 -0.21
CA LYS A 118 20.57 -9.95 0.14
C LYS A 118 20.00 -8.54 0.17
N GLY A 119 18.73 -8.35 -0.24
CA GLY A 119 18.04 -7.06 -0.23
C GLY A 119 17.23 -6.82 1.03
N ASN A 120 16.59 -5.66 1.10
CA ASN A 120 15.60 -5.35 2.12
C ASN A 120 14.23 -5.92 1.73
N TRP A 121 13.38 -6.21 2.69
CA TRP A 121 12.02 -6.67 2.42
C TRP A 121 11.22 -5.68 1.55
N THR A 122 11.51 -4.40 1.66
CA THR A 122 10.90 -3.33 0.87
C THR A 122 11.17 -3.47 -0.62
N ASP A 123 12.34 -3.98 -1.02
CA ASP A 123 12.73 -4.13 -2.42
C ASP A 123 11.79 -5.10 -3.14
N ILE A 124 11.27 -6.10 -2.44
CA ILE A 124 10.32 -7.08 -2.98
C ILE A 124 9.06 -6.38 -3.47
N PHE A 125 8.53 -5.44 -2.69
CA PHE A 125 7.32 -4.69 -3.02
C PHE A 125 7.55 -3.65 -4.12
N ILE A 126 8.73 -3.02 -4.16
CA ILE A 126 9.07 -2.04 -5.19
C ILE A 126 9.36 -2.71 -6.52
N ASN A 127 10.05 -3.85 -6.51
CA ASN A 127 10.31 -4.62 -7.73
C ASN A 127 9.02 -5.17 -8.36
N GLY A 128 8.01 -5.49 -7.53
CA GLY A 128 6.71 -5.92 -8.02
C GLY A 128 5.96 -4.87 -8.86
N LEU A 129 6.28 -3.58 -8.69
CA LEU A 129 5.70 -2.49 -9.51
C LEU A 129 6.32 -2.38 -10.92
N GLN A 130 7.44 -3.05 -11.18
CA GLN A 130 8.18 -2.90 -12.44
C GLN A 130 7.68 -3.80 -13.56
N GLU A 131 6.84 -4.78 -13.24
CA GLU A 131 6.36 -5.79 -14.19
C GLU A 131 4.94 -5.48 -14.69
N ASN A 132 4.62 -5.83 -15.93
CA ASN A 132 3.26 -5.93 -16.48
C ASN A 132 2.33 -4.72 -16.23
N ASN A 133 2.84 -3.51 -16.27
CA ASN A 133 2.08 -2.28 -15.98
C ASN A 133 1.39 -2.29 -14.61
N ILE A 134 1.97 -3.01 -13.63
CA ILE A 134 1.47 -3.05 -12.26
C ILE A 134 1.70 -1.69 -11.59
N LYS A 135 0.62 -1.10 -11.06
CA LYS A 135 0.65 0.19 -10.36
C LYS A 135 0.25 0.07 -8.89
N LEU A 136 -0.29 -1.06 -8.51
CA LEU A 136 -0.61 -1.41 -7.14
C LEU A 136 -0.16 -2.84 -6.90
N PHE A 137 0.78 -3.06 -5.98
CA PHE A 137 1.33 -4.37 -5.68
C PHE A 137 1.22 -4.68 -4.18
N GLY A 138 0.66 -5.81 -3.82
CA GLY A 138 0.48 -6.20 -2.41
C GLY A 138 0.92 -7.62 -2.09
N SER A 139 0.72 -8.03 -0.84
CA SER A 139 0.98 -9.42 -0.45
C SER A 139 -0.02 -10.37 -1.09
N THR A 140 -1.28 -10.00 -1.13
CA THR A 140 -2.40 -10.84 -1.56
C THR A 140 -3.40 -10.07 -2.42
N ILE A 141 -4.07 -10.80 -3.30
CA ILE A 141 -5.23 -10.33 -4.05
C ILE A 141 -6.40 -11.25 -3.70
N ASN A 142 -7.53 -10.66 -3.33
CA ASN A 142 -8.80 -11.34 -3.26
C ASN A 142 -9.50 -11.26 -4.63
N THR A 143 -9.97 -12.39 -5.14
CA THR A 143 -10.76 -12.47 -6.37
C THR A 143 -12.10 -13.10 -6.08
N LEU A 144 -13.17 -12.43 -6.49
CA LEU A 144 -14.54 -12.96 -6.49
C LEU A 144 -14.92 -13.38 -7.91
N ARG A 145 -16.04 -14.10 -8.08
CA ARG A 145 -16.48 -14.63 -9.39
C ARG A 145 -16.66 -13.58 -10.49
N ASN A 146 -16.74 -12.32 -10.15
CA ASN A 146 -16.58 -11.22 -11.10
C ASN A 146 -15.21 -10.53 -10.91
N PRO A 147 -14.11 -11.10 -11.44
CA PRO A 147 -12.77 -10.62 -11.15
C PRO A 147 -12.50 -9.20 -11.64
N ARG A 148 -13.18 -8.71 -12.69
CA ARG A 148 -13.03 -7.33 -13.16
C ARG A 148 -13.51 -6.30 -12.14
N ASP A 149 -14.58 -6.63 -11.41
CA ASP A 149 -15.24 -5.69 -10.50
C ASP A 149 -14.85 -5.91 -9.04
N ALA A 150 -14.36 -7.08 -8.71
CA ALA A 150 -14.21 -7.51 -7.34
C ALA A 150 -12.77 -7.94 -6.96
N SER A 151 -11.88 -8.14 -7.96
CA SER A 151 -10.46 -8.37 -7.65
C SER A 151 -9.86 -7.14 -7.01
N HIS A 152 -9.19 -7.34 -5.87
CA HIS A 152 -8.54 -6.24 -5.17
C HIS A 152 -7.33 -6.71 -4.37
N VAL A 153 -6.34 -5.85 -4.30
CA VAL A 153 -5.20 -5.98 -3.39
C VAL A 153 -5.69 -5.70 -1.98
N GLN A 154 -5.42 -6.62 -1.05
CA GLN A 154 -5.77 -6.42 0.36
C GLN A 154 -4.85 -5.38 1.01
N SER A 155 -5.42 -4.52 1.85
CA SER A 155 -4.71 -3.38 2.44
C SER A 155 -3.81 -3.72 3.62
N HIS A 156 -3.48 -5.01 3.82
CA HIS A 156 -2.54 -5.42 4.88
C HIS A 156 -1.15 -4.87 4.66
N ILE A 157 -0.62 -5.05 3.44
CA ILE A 157 0.63 -4.48 2.96
C ILE A 157 0.57 -4.34 1.43
N TYR A 158 0.87 -3.15 0.93
CA TYR A 158 0.89 -2.85 -0.50
C TYR A 158 1.80 -1.68 -0.82
N SER A 159 2.19 -1.58 -2.08
CA SER A 159 3.07 -0.54 -2.62
C SER A 159 2.49 0.13 -3.85
N MET A 160 2.93 1.35 -4.10
CA MET A 160 2.65 2.12 -5.31
C MET A 160 3.72 3.20 -5.55
N ASP A 161 3.76 3.74 -6.77
CA ASP A 161 4.57 4.92 -7.09
C ASP A 161 3.80 6.24 -6.84
N ILE A 162 4.51 7.37 -6.94
CA ILE A 162 3.93 8.71 -6.72
C ILE A 162 2.80 9.02 -7.72
N ILE A 163 2.92 8.61 -8.98
CA ILE A 163 1.91 8.84 -10.02
C ILE A 163 0.60 8.15 -9.65
N THR A 164 0.71 6.91 -9.19
CA THR A 164 -0.43 6.12 -8.72
C THR A 164 -1.05 6.73 -7.47
N LEU A 165 -0.22 7.17 -6.52
CA LEU A 165 -0.72 7.80 -5.30
C LEU A 165 -1.47 9.11 -5.61
N GLU A 166 -0.95 9.98 -6.46
CA GLU A 166 -1.61 11.24 -6.86
C GLU A 166 -2.95 10.96 -7.53
N TYR A 167 -3.03 10.01 -8.44
CA TYR A 167 -4.28 9.57 -9.05
C TYR A 167 -5.29 9.07 -8.00
N LEU A 168 -4.86 8.30 -7.01
CA LEU A 168 -5.74 7.79 -5.95
C LEU A 168 -6.18 8.89 -4.96
N ILE A 169 -5.36 9.93 -4.75
CA ILE A 169 -5.75 11.14 -4.01
C ILE A 169 -6.85 11.88 -4.78
N GLU A 170 -6.69 12.10 -6.10
CA GLU A 170 -7.70 12.71 -6.96
C GLU A 170 -9.02 11.91 -6.96
N CYS A 171 -8.94 10.59 -6.98
CA CYS A 171 -10.08 9.70 -6.85
C CYS A 171 -10.73 9.71 -5.45
N GLY A 172 -10.11 10.37 -4.46
CA GLY A 172 -10.60 10.47 -3.09
C GLY A 172 -10.40 9.21 -2.26
N ILE A 173 -9.51 8.29 -2.66
CA ILE A 173 -9.12 7.12 -1.85
C ILE A 173 -8.38 7.58 -0.60
N PHE A 174 -7.44 8.50 -0.75
CA PHE A 174 -6.77 9.19 0.36
C PHE A 174 -7.38 10.58 0.53
N SER A 175 -7.85 10.93 1.74
CA SER A 175 -8.52 12.20 2.01
C SER A 175 -8.50 12.54 3.50
N MET A 176 -8.20 13.79 3.83
CA MET A 176 -8.27 14.33 5.20
C MET A 176 -9.66 14.87 5.56
N THR A 177 -10.62 14.84 4.66
CA THR A 177 -11.95 15.42 4.86
C THR A 177 -13.09 14.40 4.70
N LYS A 178 -12.81 13.21 4.17
CA LYS A 178 -13.81 12.17 3.87
C LYS A 178 -13.39 10.86 4.52
N TYR A 179 -13.50 10.78 5.85
CA TYR A 179 -13.22 9.54 6.57
C TYR A 179 -14.39 8.56 6.49
N CYS A 180 -14.09 7.27 6.40
CA CYS A 180 -15.09 6.23 6.55
C CYS A 180 -15.50 6.11 8.01
N ALA A 181 -16.80 5.94 8.25
CA ALA A 181 -17.36 5.86 9.60
C ALA A 181 -17.30 4.44 10.18
N SER A 182 -17.24 3.42 9.32
CA SER A 182 -17.18 2.01 9.73
C SER A 182 -16.07 1.26 9.03
N TYR A 183 -15.70 0.10 9.60
CA TYR A 183 -14.75 -0.84 8.98
C TYR A 183 -15.26 -1.34 7.61
N ILE A 184 -16.55 -1.66 7.50
CA ILE A 184 -17.17 -2.13 6.25
C ILE A 184 -17.10 -1.05 5.17
N ASP A 185 -17.36 0.22 5.52
CA ASP A 185 -17.23 1.33 4.57
C ASP A 185 -15.77 1.49 4.14
N THR A 186 -14.81 1.31 5.04
CA THR A 186 -13.39 1.38 4.72
C THR A 186 -13.01 0.27 3.74
N LEU A 187 -13.45 -0.96 3.97
CA LEU A 187 -13.22 -2.08 3.06
C LEU A 187 -13.75 -1.78 1.65
N TRP A 188 -15.04 -1.42 1.53
CA TRP A 188 -15.66 -1.24 0.21
C TRP A 188 -15.28 0.06 -0.47
N MET A 189 -15.19 1.18 0.25
CA MET A 189 -14.98 2.51 -0.32
C MET A 189 -13.50 2.90 -0.43
N ARG A 190 -12.60 2.15 0.18
CA ARG A 190 -11.16 2.39 0.12
C ARG A 190 -10.42 1.20 -0.47
N GLU A 191 -10.35 0.06 0.22
CA GLU A 191 -9.56 -1.09 -0.22
C GLU A 191 -10.04 -1.62 -1.59
N VAL A 192 -11.30 -1.99 -1.72
CA VAL A 192 -11.85 -2.49 -2.99
C VAL A 192 -11.82 -1.41 -4.08
N GLN A 193 -12.25 -0.17 -3.76
CA GLN A 193 -12.25 0.92 -4.73
C GLN A 193 -10.85 1.30 -5.20
N MET A 194 -9.83 1.23 -4.36
CA MET A 194 -8.44 1.49 -4.75
C MET A 194 -8.05 0.64 -5.96
N SER A 195 -8.22 -0.67 -5.89
CA SER A 195 -7.92 -1.58 -7.00
C SER A 195 -8.83 -1.35 -8.22
N ARG A 196 -10.12 -1.10 -8.00
CA ARG A 196 -11.06 -0.78 -9.10
C ARG A 196 -10.66 0.47 -9.87
N ARG A 197 -10.20 1.54 -9.19
CA ARG A 197 -9.72 2.76 -9.84
C ARG A 197 -8.47 2.50 -10.67
N ILE A 198 -7.54 1.69 -10.16
CA ILE A 198 -6.34 1.28 -10.88
C ILE A 198 -6.73 0.53 -12.16
N ILE A 199 -7.56 -0.50 -12.06
CA ILE A 199 -8.00 -1.32 -13.20
C ILE A 199 -8.79 -0.46 -14.23
N ALA A 200 -9.67 0.41 -13.77
CA ALA A 200 -10.43 1.31 -14.64
C ALA A 200 -9.56 2.30 -15.41
N ASN A 201 -8.36 2.61 -14.91
CA ASN A 201 -7.36 3.44 -15.58
C ASN A 201 -6.43 2.62 -16.51
N ASN A 202 -6.78 1.40 -16.85
CA ASN A 202 -5.99 0.44 -17.62
C ASN A 202 -4.60 0.15 -17.01
N TRP A 203 -4.49 0.24 -15.70
CA TRP A 203 -3.32 -0.16 -14.92
C TRP A 203 -3.58 -1.51 -14.26
N ASN A 204 -2.54 -2.34 -14.17
CA ASN A 204 -2.66 -3.65 -13.58
C ASN A 204 -2.42 -3.60 -12.06
N ILE A 205 -2.96 -4.60 -11.36
CA ILE A 205 -2.66 -4.90 -9.96
C ILE A 205 -1.85 -6.20 -9.88
N GLY A 206 -1.01 -6.33 -8.85
CA GLY A 206 -0.17 -7.50 -8.66
C GLY A 206 -0.02 -7.90 -7.20
N SER A 207 0.49 -9.10 -6.97
CA SER A 207 0.76 -9.59 -5.62
C SER A 207 1.90 -10.60 -5.55
N LEU A 208 2.31 -10.93 -4.33
CA LEU A 208 3.26 -12.02 -4.05
C LEU A 208 2.69 -13.42 -4.32
N MET A 209 1.40 -13.54 -4.58
CA MET A 209 0.75 -14.82 -4.87
C MET A 209 1.20 -15.33 -6.23
N THR A 210 1.93 -16.45 -6.24
CA THR A 210 2.59 -16.99 -7.44
C THR A 210 1.63 -17.33 -8.58
N HIS A 211 0.42 -17.76 -8.27
CA HIS A 211 -0.61 -18.10 -9.26
C HIS A 211 -1.18 -16.86 -9.98
N TYR A 212 -0.97 -15.65 -9.45
CA TYR A 212 -1.37 -14.39 -10.09
C TYR A 212 -0.23 -13.67 -10.80
N LYS A 213 0.99 -14.21 -10.81
CA LYS A 213 2.19 -13.55 -11.34
C LYS A 213 2.04 -13.00 -12.77
N ASN A 214 1.28 -13.66 -13.63
CA ASN A 214 1.12 -13.27 -15.03
C ASN A 214 -0.32 -12.86 -15.38
N VAL A 215 -1.14 -12.60 -14.39
CA VAL A 215 -2.53 -12.17 -14.61
C VAL A 215 -2.58 -10.68 -14.90
N ASP A 216 -3.21 -10.33 -16.01
CA ASP A 216 -3.60 -8.95 -16.29
C ASP A 216 -5.06 -8.75 -15.84
N PHE A 217 -5.25 -8.14 -14.69
CA PHE A 217 -6.56 -7.89 -14.10
C PHE A 217 -7.38 -6.82 -14.83
N THR A 218 -6.81 -6.15 -15.84
CA THR A 218 -7.59 -5.31 -16.76
C THR A 218 -8.39 -6.15 -17.74
N PHE A 219 -7.96 -7.40 -17.97
CA PHE A 219 -8.50 -8.31 -18.98
C PHE A 219 -8.61 -7.69 -20.38
N SER A 220 -7.70 -6.77 -20.71
CA SER A 220 -7.73 -6.02 -21.97
C SER A 220 -7.34 -6.89 -23.17
N ASN A 221 -6.42 -7.83 -22.96
CA ASN A 221 -5.80 -8.63 -24.01
C ASN A 221 -6.20 -10.11 -24.02
N LYS A 222 -6.80 -10.60 -22.93
CA LYS A 222 -7.19 -12.00 -22.76
C LYS A 222 -8.56 -12.10 -22.09
N LYS A 223 -9.25 -13.21 -22.32
CA LYS A 223 -10.49 -13.52 -21.59
C LYS A 223 -10.15 -14.01 -20.18
N ILE A 224 -11.08 -13.86 -19.25
CA ILE A 224 -10.95 -14.36 -17.88
C ILE A 224 -10.64 -15.87 -17.87
N SER A 225 -11.27 -16.64 -18.76
CA SER A 225 -11.04 -18.08 -18.94
C SER A 225 -9.63 -18.46 -19.34
N ASP A 226 -8.85 -17.54 -19.88
CA ASP A 226 -7.48 -17.80 -20.32
C ASP A 226 -6.47 -17.77 -19.16
N TYR A 227 -6.95 -17.38 -17.97
CA TYR A 227 -6.18 -17.35 -16.75
C TYR A 227 -6.68 -18.40 -15.76
N ASN A 228 -5.76 -19.03 -15.05
CA ASN A 228 -6.09 -19.94 -13.95
C ASN A 228 -6.36 -19.11 -12.67
N ILE A 229 -7.48 -18.41 -12.64
CA ILE A 229 -7.88 -17.59 -11.50
C ILE A 229 -8.53 -18.49 -10.45
N ILE A 230 -8.04 -18.38 -9.23
CA ILE A 230 -8.61 -19.03 -8.05
C ILE A 230 -9.58 -18.05 -7.40
N PHE A 231 -10.86 -18.37 -7.42
CA PHE A 231 -11.87 -17.55 -6.76
C PHE A 231 -11.94 -17.87 -5.27
N LEU A 232 -12.17 -16.86 -4.46
CA LEU A 232 -12.23 -16.99 -3.01
C LEU A 232 -13.38 -17.92 -2.58
N GLU A 233 -14.50 -17.90 -3.30
CA GLU A 233 -15.65 -18.79 -3.08
C GLU A 233 -15.29 -20.27 -3.29
N ASP A 234 -14.34 -20.58 -4.17
CA ASP A 234 -13.92 -21.95 -4.45
C ASP A 234 -12.98 -22.47 -3.35
N ILE A 235 -12.24 -21.58 -2.66
CA ILE A 235 -11.33 -21.95 -1.56
C ILE A 235 -12.12 -22.22 -0.26
N TYR A 236 -13.07 -21.34 0.05
CA TYR A 236 -13.72 -21.36 1.36
C TYR A 236 -15.13 -21.95 1.34
N GLY A 237 -15.67 -22.30 0.18
CA GLY A 237 -17.05 -22.81 0.05
C GLY A 237 -18.10 -21.83 0.55
N CYS A 238 -17.77 -20.55 0.58
CA CYS A 238 -18.53 -19.54 1.32
C CYS A 238 -19.43 -18.73 0.41
N ASP A 239 -20.69 -18.67 0.78
CA ASP A 239 -21.60 -17.62 0.37
C ASP A 239 -21.06 -16.25 0.84
N ARG A 240 -21.37 -15.16 0.10
CA ARG A 240 -20.91 -13.78 0.34
C ARG A 240 -21.06 -13.28 1.80
N ASN A 241 -21.94 -13.90 2.56
CA ASN A 241 -22.25 -13.53 3.94
C ASN A 241 -21.22 -14.05 4.98
N SER A 242 -20.34 -14.99 4.63
CA SER A 242 -19.35 -15.53 5.56
C SER A 242 -18.00 -14.81 5.53
N MET A 243 -17.78 -13.87 4.59
CA MET A 243 -16.56 -13.05 4.52
C MET A 243 -16.47 -11.95 5.59
N THR A 244 -17.47 -11.79 6.44
CA THR A 244 -17.50 -10.75 7.48
C THR A 244 -16.78 -11.14 8.77
N HIS A 245 -16.11 -12.29 8.83
CA HIS A 245 -15.54 -12.85 10.07
C HIS A 245 -14.01 -13.15 10.00
N TYR A 246 -13.27 -12.46 9.14
CA TYR A 246 -11.78 -12.56 9.18
C TYR A 246 -11.13 -11.20 9.38
#